data_7881ed74543869f5519c3a32206090bb
#
_entry.id   7881ed74543869f5519c3a32206090bb
#
_cell.length_a   1.000
_cell.length_b   1.000
_cell.length_c   1.000
_cell.angle_alpha   90.00
_cell.angle_beta   90.00
_cell.angle_gamma   90.00
#
_symmetry.space_group_name_H-M   'P 1'
#
loop_
_entity.id
_entity.type
_entity.pdbx_description
1 polymer ?
#
loop_
_entity_poly.entity_id
_entity_poly.type
_entity_poly.pdbx_seq_one_letter_code
_entity_poly.pdbx_strand_id
1 'polypeptide(L)'
;MSSHGAPAVRPVSREIARAAVQAELSLAAYELVVEKGYGNVTLDDMAAAGGVSRSTFLRYFRTKDQAILVALKAYVERMADALRARPRDEDDWSALRSAIESFVVPIYERNPAGAQALSRLALFTRTLSGAHLERTDWRTPLTRALAERHGIAEPIPIGLSVKVAAALDCMDLAVSHWAAEDGEVDLVDLLRDGFTALSGEGGGPGRPADG
;
A
#
# COMPACT_ATOMS: atom_id res chain seq x y z
N MET A 1 23.54 -33.65 39.93
CA MET A 1 22.87 -32.35 40.06
C MET A 1 23.00 -31.63 38.73
N SER A 2 22.03 -31.81 37.86
CA SER A 2 22.05 -31.22 36.51
C SER A 2 21.23 -29.97 36.48
N SER A 3 21.88 -28.84 36.24
CA SER A 3 21.28 -27.53 36.09
C SER A 3 20.60 -27.47 34.70
N HIS A 4 19.28 -27.51 34.65
CA HIS A 4 18.50 -27.19 33.46
C HIS A 4 18.45 -25.67 33.32
N GLY A 5 19.26 -25.15 32.40
CA GLY A 5 19.15 -23.76 31.94
C GLY A 5 17.83 -23.56 31.21
N ALA A 6 16.99 -22.65 31.71
CA ALA A 6 15.76 -22.24 31.07
C ALA A 6 16.03 -21.66 29.67
N PRO A 7 15.23 -21.95 28.63
CA PRO A 7 15.43 -21.39 27.29
C PRO A 7 15.21 -19.88 27.32
N ALA A 8 16.12 -19.14 26.70
CA ALA A 8 16.10 -17.68 26.61
C ALA A 8 14.92 -17.20 25.76
N VAL A 9 13.87 -16.69 26.40
CA VAL A 9 12.67 -16.04 25.80
C VAL A 9 12.99 -14.62 25.27
N ARG A 10 14.20 -14.34 24.81
CA ARG A 10 14.68 -13.00 24.50
C ARG A 10 14.82 -12.56 23.03
N PRO A 11 14.69 -13.38 21.98
CA PRO A 11 14.80 -12.87 20.61
C PRO A 11 13.53 -12.17 20.12
N VAL A 12 12.33 -12.68 20.40
CA VAL A 12 11.07 -12.25 19.79
C VAL A 12 10.70 -10.79 20.11
N SER A 13 10.86 -10.33 21.36
CA SER A 13 10.49 -8.94 21.72
C SER A 13 11.44 -7.90 21.11
N ARG A 14 12.73 -8.23 20.94
CA ARG A 14 13.71 -7.33 20.28
C ARG A 14 13.47 -7.24 18.77
N GLU A 15 13.10 -8.33 18.14
CA GLU A 15 12.77 -8.35 16.69
C GLU A 15 11.48 -7.59 16.41
N ILE A 16 10.45 -7.77 17.22
CA ILE A 16 9.20 -7.00 17.12
C ILE A 16 9.46 -5.50 17.31
N ALA A 17 10.19 -5.11 18.35
CA ALA A 17 10.53 -3.72 18.58
C ALA A 17 11.37 -3.13 17.43
N ARG A 18 12.32 -3.90 16.89
CA ARG A 18 13.14 -3.48 15.75
C ARG A 18 12.29 -3.30 14.50
N ALA A 19 11.36 -4.22 14.22
CA ALA A 19 10.45 -4.14 13.07
C ALA A 19 9.51 -2.94 13.19
N ALA A 20 8.98 -2.65 14.38
CA ALA A 20 8.16 -1.48 14.64
C ALA A 20 8.90 -0.16 14.38
N VAL A 21 10.12 -0.03 14.93
CA VAL A 21 10.97 1.15 14.67
C VAL A 21 11.31 1.26 13.17
N GLN A 22 11.61 0.14 12.51
CA GLN A 22 11.89 0.13 11.08
C GLN A 22 10.68 0.62 10.27
N ALA A 23 9.48 0.17 10.61
CA ALA A 23 8.23 0.62 9.96
C ALA A 23 8.02 2.13 10.16
N GLU A 24 8.13 2.65 11.38
CA GLU A 24 7.96 4.08 11.66
C GLU A 24 8.98 4.95 10.90
N LEU A 25 10.26 4.56 10.90
CA LEU A 25 11.30 5.28 10.15
C LEU A 25 11.04 5.26 8.64
N SER A 26 10.56 4.14 8.12
CA SER A 26 10.25 4.01 6.70
C SER A 26 9.04 4.85 6.27
N LEU A 27 8.00 4.93 7.12
CA LEU A 27 6.84 5.76 6.87
C LEU A 27 7.19 7.25 6.84
N ALA A 28 7.97 7.73 7.81
CA ALA A 28 8.47 9.10 7.83
C ALA A 28 9.32 9.44 6.58
N ALA A 29 10.16 8.49 6.16
CA ALA A 29 10.97 8.63 4.94
C ALA A 29 10.09 8.69 3.67
N TYR A 30 9.06 7.86 3.59
CA TYR A 30 8.11 7.83 2.48
C TYR A 30 7.31 9.15 2.39
N GLU A 31 6.78 9.62 3.51
CA GLU A 31 6.05 10.90 3.58
C GLU A 31 6.91 12.07 3.12
N LEU A 32 8.18 12.09 3.51
CA LEU A 32 9.13 13.10 3.04
C LEU A 32 9.37 13.02 1.53
N VAL A 33 9.42 11.80 0.96
CA VAL A 33 9.57 11.61 -0.49
C VAL A 33 8.33 12.10 -1.24
N VAL A 34 7.13 11.84 -0.71
CA VAL A 34 5.89 12.39 -1.28
C VAL A 34 5.90 13.92 -1.24
N GLU A 35 6.35 14.51 -0.13
CA GLU A 35 6.39 15.96 0.05
C GLU A 35 7.40 16.65 -0.88
N LYS A 36 8.64 16.14 -0.95
CA LYS A 36 9.76 16.82 -1.62
C LYS A 36 10.13 16.24 -2.99
N GLY A 37 9.58 15.10 -3.34
CA GLY A 37 9.96 14.33 -4.52
C GLY A 37 11.21 13.46 -4.29
N TYR A 38 11.21 12.26 -4.85
CA TYR A 38 12.25 11.22 -4.64
C TYR A 38 13.68 11.72 -4.98
N GLY A 39 13.83 12.51 -6.05
CA GLY A 39 15.13 13.05 -6.49
C GLY A 39 15.74 14.06 -5.51
N ASN A 40 14.90 14.75 -4.75
CA ASN A 40 15.29 15.85 -3.87
C ASN A 40 15.54 15.42 -2.41
N VAL A 41 15.38 14.12 -2.10
CA VAL A 41 15.54 13.58 -0.74
C VAL A 41 16.81 12.75 -0.65
N THR A 42 17.62 13.01 0.37
CA THR A 42 18.81 12.24 0.71
C THR A 42 18.54 11.26 1.85
N LEU A 43 19.48 10.33 2.11
CA LEU A 43 19.39 9.46 3.30
C LEU A 43 19.50 10.25 4.62
N ASP A 44 20.18 11.39 4.59
CA ASP A 44 20.28 12.29 5.74
C ASP A 44 18.94 12.97 6.05
N ASP A 45 18.24 13.40 5.00
CA ASP A 45 16.89 13.96 5.13
C ASP A 45 15.90 12.93 5.67
N MET A 46 15.96 11.67 5.18
CA MET A 46 15.13 10.58 5.68
C MET A 46 15.42 10.27 7.16
N ALA A 47 16.68 10.27 7.57
CA ALA A 47 17.07 10.08 8.95
C ALA A 47 16.53 11.20 9.85
N ALA A 48 16.66 12.46 9.40
CA ALA A 48 16.14 13.62 10.10
C ALA A 48 14.61 13.58 10.22
N ALA A 49 13.89 13.20 9.17
CA ALA A 49 12.43 13.03 9.19
C ALA A 49 12.00 11.97 10.21
N GLY A 50 12.77 10.89 10.36
CA GLY A 50 12.54 9.86 11.38
C GLY A 50 13.04 10.22 12.77
N GLY A 51 13.60 11.42 12.98
CA GLY A 51 14.11 11.86 14.28
C GLY A 51 15.36 11.10 14.77
N VAL A 52 16.13 10.49 13.86
CA VAL A 52 17.31 9.70 14.21
C VAL A 52 18.58 10.21 13.51
N SER A 53 19.76 9.80 14.02
CA SER A 53 21.01 10.08 13.33
C SER A 53 21.12 9.27 12.03
N ARG A 54 21.93 9.76 11.07
CA ARG A 54 22.23 9.02 9.83
C ARG A 54 22.75 7.61 10.13
N SER A 55 23.65 7.46 11.09
CA SER A 55 24.21 6.16 11.46
C SER A 55 23.14 5.19 12.01
N THR A 56 22.17 5.71 12.75
CA THR A 56 21.01 4.93 13.21
C THR A 56 20.13 4.53 12.04
N PHE A 57 19.82 5.44 11.12
CA PHE A 57 19.01 5.13 9.93
C PHE A 57 19.68 4.06 9.06
N LEU A 58 20.98 4.17 8.82
CA LEU A 58 21.76 3.19 8.03
C LEU A 58 21.82 1.78 8.65
N ARG A 59 21.53 1.64 9.94
CA ARG A 59 21.36 0.31 10.57
C ARG A 59 20.09 -0.40 10.15
N TYR A 60 19.09 0.34 9.66
CA TYR A 60 17.81 -0.18 9.18
C TYR A 60 17.73 -0.24 7.65
N PHE A 61 18.28 0.77 6.97
CA PHE A 61 18.15 0.91 5.52
C PHE A 61 19.48 1.28 4.88
N ARG A 62 19.89 0.50 3.88
CA ARG A 62 21.13 0.78 3.11
C ARG A 62 20.90 1.75 1.96
N THR A 63 19.68 1.81 1.43
CA THR A 63 19.29 2.65 0.28
C THR A 63 17.95 3.33 0.53
N LYS A 64 17.67 4.40 -0.22
CA LYS A 64 16.36 5.06 -0.24
C LYS A 64 15.26 4.08 -0.64
N ASP A 65 15.52 3.28 -1.68
CA ASP A 65 14.55 2.30 -2.20
C ASP A 65 14.16 1.29 -1.13
N GLN A 66 15.12 0.81 -0.34
CA GLN A 66 14.83 -0.12 0.74
C GLN A 66 13.89 0.50 1.78
N ALA A 67 14.10 1.78 2.13
CA ALA A 67 13.20 2.47 3.06
C ALA A 67 11.79 2.61 2.48
N ILE A 68 11.67 2.97 1.19
CA ILE A 68 10.38 3.09 0.51
C ILE A 68 9.64 1.75 0.44
N LEU A 69 10.35 0.66 0.08
CA LEU A 69 9.74 -0.69 0.02
C LEU A 69 9.19 -1.15 1.37
N VAL A 70 9.93 -0.86 2.46
CA VAL A 70 9.46 -1.19 3.81
C VAL A 70 8.23 -0.34 4.19
N ALA A 71 8.22 0.95 3.79
CA ALA A 71 7.05 1.81 3.99
C ALA A 71 5.81 1.27 3.27
N LEU A 72 5.96 0.90 2.00
CA LEU A 72 4.86 0.32 1.22
C LEU A 72 4.31 -0.95 1.88
N LYS A 73 5.16 -1.81 2.42
CA LYS A 73 4.72 -2.98 3.18
C LYS A 73 3.93 -2.58 4.44
N ALA A 74 4.37 -1.56 5.18
CA ALA A 74 3.65 -1.08 6.35
C ALA A 74 2.29 -0.46 5.98
N TYR A 75 2.19 0.23 4.85
CA TYR A 75 0.90 0.73 4.34
C TYR A 75 -0.06 -0.40 3.96
N VAL A 76 0.43 -1.48 3.35
CA VAL A 76 -0.41 -2.65 3.03
C VAL A 76 -1.00 -3.29 4.29
N GLU A 77 -0.22 -3.42 5.35
CA GLU A 77 -0.74 -3.93 6.62
C GLU A 77 -1.81 -2.98 7.22
N ARG A 78 -1.57 -1.66 7.19
CA ARG A 78 -2.58 -0.66 7.61
C ARG A 78 -3.86 -0.75 6.77
N MET A 79 -3.75 -0.95 5.47
CA MET A 79 -4.88 -1.13 4.56
C MET A 79 -5.65 -2.42 4.90
N ALA A 80 -4.94 -3.51 5.20
CA ALA A 80 -5.54 -4.76 5.65
C ALA A 80 -6.27 -4.60 6.99
N ASP A 81 -5.70 -3.83 7.94
CA ASP A 81 -6.35 -3.50 9.20
C ASP A 81 -7.60 -2.62 8.99
N ALA A 82 -7.53 -1.64 8.09
CA ALA A 82 -8.68 -0.83 7.70
C ALA A 82 -9.80 -1.71 7.10
N LEU A 83 -9.46 -2.69 6.26
CA LEU A 83 -10.41 -3.65 5.70
C LEU A 83 -11.05 -4.52 6.79
N ARG A 84 -10.28 -5.02 7.77
CA ARG A 84 -10.80 -5.77 8.92
C ARG A 84 -11.80 -4.98 9.76
N ALA A 85 -11.54 -3.68 9.90
CA ALA A 85 -12.36 -2.77 10.71
C ALA A 85 -13.70 -2.39 10.05
N ARG A 86 -13.88 -2.67 8.74
CA ARG A 86 -15.14 -2.36 8.05
C ARG A 86 -16.31 -3.18 8.59
N PRO A 87 -17.54 -2.63 8.60
CA PRO A 87 -18.74 -3.36 8.99
C PRO A 87 -18.87 -4.70 8.24
N ARG A 88 -19.31 -5.76 8.94
CA ARG A 88 -19.38 -7.10 8.32
C ARG A 88 -20.50 -7.24 7.29
N ASP A 89 -21.52 -6.41 7.40
CA ASP A 89 -22.67 -6.33 6.49
C ASP A 89 -22.40 -5.45 5.24
N GLU A 90 -21.28 -4.72 5.23
CA GLU A 90 -20.86 -3.97 4.04
C GLU A 90 -20.40 -4.94 2.95
N ASP A 91 -20.77 -4.66 1.70
CA ASP A 91 -20.32 -5.48 0.57
C ASP A 91 -18.80 -5.41 0.35
N ASP A 92 -18.24 -6.45 -0.28
CA ASP A 92 -16.80 -6.60 -0.44
C ASP A 92 -16.15 -5.48 -1.28
N TRP A 93 -16.85 -4.98 -2.32
CA TRP A 93 -16.30 -3.95 -3.17
C TRP A 93 -16.23 -2.60 -2.45
N SER A 94 -17.26 -2.24 -1.70
CA SER A 94 -17.28 -1.04 -0.84
C SER A 94 -16.20 -1.12 0.23
N ALA A 95 -16.07 -2.28 0.89
CA ALA A 95 -15.05 -2.48 1.91
C ALA A 95 -13.62 -2.39 1.36
N LEU A 96 -13.34 -3.02 0.21
CA LEU A 96 -12.05 -2.96 -0.47
C LEU A 96 -11.74 -1.56 -0.96
N ARG A 97 -12.71 -0.86 -1.56
CA ARG A 97 -12.55 0.53 -1.97
C ARG A 97 -12.18 1.42 -0.79
N SER A 98 -12.95 1.37 0.30
CA SER A 98 -12.68 2.17 1.49
C SER A 98 -11.31 1.89 2.10
N ALA A 99 -10.85 0.62 2.10
CA ALA A 99 -9.52 0.26 2.55
C ALA A 99 -8.42 0.85 1.65
N ILE A 100 -8.60 0.83 0.33
CA ILE A 100 -7.68 1.43 -0.65
C ILE A 100 -7.66 2.96 -0.52
N GLU A 101 -8.83 3.61 -0.43
CA GLU A 101 -8.96 5.05 -0.22
C GLU A 101 -8.21 5.50 1.05
N SER A 102 -8.23 4.69 2.12
CA SER A 102 -7.50 5.00 3.36
C SER A 102 -5.98 5.13 3.19
N PHE A 103 -5.42 4.50 2.16
CA PHE A 103 -4.02 4.62 1.77
C PHE A 103 -3.79 5.77 0.78
N VAL A 104 -4.59 5.81 -0.28
CA VAL A 104 -4.37 6.69 -1.43
C VAL A 104 -4.70 8.15 -1.10
N VAL A 105 -5.86 8.39 -0.47
CA VAL A 105 -6.39 9.76 -0.24
C VAL A 105 -5.45 10.61 0.61
N PRO A 106 -4.93 10.15 1.77
CA PRO A 106 -4.04 10.99 2.58
C PRO A 106 -2.74 11.39 1.87
N ILE A 107 -2.23 10.55 0.96
CA ILE A 107 -1.02 10.84 0.17
C ILE A 107 -1.34 11.88 -0.89
N TYR A 108 -2.46 11.70 -1.60
CA TYR A 108 -2.96 12.61 -2.62
C TYR A 108 -3.27 14.02 -2.07
N GLU A 109 -4.04 14.09 -0.99
CA GLU A 109 -4.45 15.37 -0.40
C GLU A 109 -3.29 16.17 0.18
N ARG A 110 -2.28 15.48 0.73
CA ARG A 110 -1.11 16.16 1.33
C ARG A 110 -0.26 16.88 0.29
N ASN A 111 0.02 16.24 -0.83
CA ASN A 111 0.81 16.81 -1.92
C ASN A 111 0.48 16.13 -3.25
N PRO A 112 -0.55 16.62 -4.00
CA PRO A 112 -0.96 16.03 -5.28
C PRO A 112 0.20 15.95 -6.28
N ALA A 113 0.98 17.03 -6.42
CA ALA A 113 2.09 17.08 -7.37
C ALA A 113 3.21 16.08 -7.00
N GLY A 114 3.54 15.97 -5.71
CA GLY A 114 4.54 15.00 -5.22
C GLY A 114 4.07 13.55 -5.39
N ALA A 115 2.80 13.28 -5.09
CA ALA A 115 2.19 11.97 -5.30
C ALA A 115 2.18 11.59 -6.78
N GLN A 116 1.84 12.53 -7.68
CA GLN A 116 1.85 12.32 -9.13
C GLN A 116 3.26 12.04 -9.66
N ALA A 117 4.25 12.81 -9.22
CA ALA A 117 5.64 12.60 -9.61
C ALA A 117 6.16 11.22 -9.16
N LEU A 118 5.81 10.79 -7.94
CA LEU A 118 6.17 9.48 -7.42
C LEU A 118 5.47 8.35 -8.19
N SER A 119 4.19 8.52 -8.52
CA SER A 119 3.44 7.56 -9.34
C SER A 119 4.02 7.39 -10.73
N ARG A 120 4.37 8.49 -11.40
CA ARG A 120 5.06 8.47 -12.71
C ARG A 120 6.41 7.75 -12.63
N LEU A 121 7.20 8.01 -11.58
CA LEU A 121 8.48 7.33 -11.36
C LEU A 121 8.28 5.83 -11.17
N ALA A 122 7.28 5.42 -10.37
CA ALA A 122 6.95 4.01 -10.14
C ALA A 122 6.51 3.31 -11.44
N LEU A 123 5.68 3.95 -12.25
CA LEU A 123 5.26 3.44 -13.56
C LEU A 123 6.45 3.32 -14.53
N PHE A 124 7.31 4.33 -14.59
CA PHE A 124 8.50 4.33 -15.44
C PHE A 124 9.49 3.21 -15.04
N THR A 125 9.74 3.02 -13.75
CA THR A 125 10.63 1.96 -13.26
C THR A 125 10.06 0.56 -13.50
N ARG A 126 8.75 0.38 -13.41
CA ARG A 126 8.06 -0.88 -13.79
C ARG A 126 8.26 -1.23 -15.27
N THR A 127 8.22 -0.23 -16.14
CA THR A 127 8.36 -0.42 -17.60
C THR A 127 9.80 -0.75 -18.00
N LEU A 128 10.79 -0.09 -17.41
CA LEU A 128 12.19 -0.25 -17.80
C LEU A 128 12.90 -1.45 -17.16
N SER A 129 12.54 -1.80 -15.92
CA SER A 129 13.38 -2.71 -15.16
C SER A 129 13.09 -4.18 -15.46
N GLY A 130 11.95 -4.54 -16.13
CA GLY A 130 11.56 -5.97 -16.19
C GLY A 130 11.74 -6.65 -14.83
N ALA A 131 12.42 -5.95 -13.93
CA ALA A 131 12.54 -6.28 -12.53
C ALA A 131 11.14 -6.11 -11.96
N HIS A 132 10.51 -7.23 -11.63
CA HIS A 132 9.66 -7.20 -10.48
C HIS A 132 10.49 -6.53 -9.36
N LEU A 133 10.33 -5.20 -9.14
CA LEU A 133 10.30 -4.74 -7.76
C LEU A 133 9.39 -5.78 -7.13
N GLU A 134 9.96 -6.67 -6.30
CA GLU A 134 9.15 -7.69 -5.65
C GLU A 134 7.96 -6.92 -5.15
N ARG A 135 6.88 -7.05 -5.89
CA ARG A 135 5.62 -6.40 -5.54
C ARG A 135 5.44 -6.87 -4.12
N THR A 136 5.72 -5.97 -3.18
CA THR A 136 5.38 -6.24 -1.79
C THR A 136 4.05 -6.92 -1.90
N ASP A 137 3.95 -8.17 -1.48
CA ASP A 137 2.78 -9.00 -1.78
C ASP A 137 1.55 -8.35 -1.11
N TRP A 138 0.94 -7.43 -1.81
CA TRP A 138 -0.24 -6.69 -1.34
C TRP A 138 -1.46 -7.59 -1.29
N ARG A 139 -1.45 -8.65 -2.10
CA ARG A 139 -2.60 -9.55 -2.22
C ARG A 139 -2.80 -10.39 -0.97
N THR A 140 -1.75 -10.99 -0.45
CA THR A 140 -1.86 -11.92 0.68
C THR A 140 -2.44 -11.27 1.95
N PRO A 141 -1.96 -10.12 2.45
CA PRO A 141 -2.55 -9.48 3.62
C PRO A 141 -4.02 -9.08 3.42
N LEU A 142 -4.35 -8.50 2.26
CA LEU A 142 -5.71 -8.08 1.94
C LEU A 142 -6.66 -9.28 1.74
N THR A 143 -6.21 -10.35 1.08
CA THR A 143 -7.00 -11.58 0.92
C THR A 143 -7.30 -12.21 2.27
N ARG A 144 -6.32 -12.25 3.16
CA ARG A 144 -6.51 -12.74 4.52
C ARG A 144 -7.48 -11.86 5.31
N ALA A 145 -7.33 -10.55 5.24
CA ALA A 145 -8.24 -9.61 5.90
C ALA A 145 -9.68 -9.77 5.40
N LEU A 146 -9.87 -9.94 4.08
CA LEU A 146 -11.19 -10.18 3.49
C LEU A 146 -11.77 -11.53 3.95
N ALA A 147 -10.97 -12.59 4.01
CA ALA A 147 -11.40 -13.90 4.51
C ALA A 147 -11.81 -13.84 5.99
N GLU A 148 -11.05 -13.13 6.83
CA GLU A 148 -11.35 -12.92 8.24
C GLU A 148 -12.68 -12.17 8.45
N ARG A 149 -13.03 -11.21 7.56
CA ARG A 149 -14.34 -10.54 7.57
C ARG A 149 -15.49 -11.54 7.40
N HIS A 150 -15.31 -12.53 6.54
CA HIS A 150 -16.28 -13.59 6.28
C HIS A 150 -16.23 -14.75 7.30
N GLY A 151 -15.30 -14.71 8.26
CA GLY A 151 -15.09 -15.81 9.20
C GLY A 151 -14.53 -17.08 8.54
N ILE A 152 -13.83 -16.94 7.40
CA ILE A 152 -13.28 -18.04 6.62
C ILE A 152 -11.84 -18.30 7.08
N ALA A 153 -11.58 -19.56 7.48
CA ALA A 153 -10.24 -20.06 7.76
C ALA A 153 -9.57 -20.64 6.49
N GLU A 154 -8.30 -20.95 6.58
CA GLU A 154 -7.56 -21.67 5.50
C GLU A 154 -8.22 -23.04 5.19
N PRO A 155 -8.29 -23.49 3.92
CA PRO A 155 -7.83 -22.77 2.73
C PRO A 155 -8.78 -21.66 2.27
N ILE A 156 -8.23 -20.49 1.93
CA ILE A 156 -9.02 -19.36 1.47
C ILE A 156 -9.55 -19.62 0.04
N PRO A 157 -10.86 -19.42 -0.22
CA PRO A 157 -11.44 -19.58 -1.56
C PRO A 157 -10.81 -18.63 -2.58
N ILE A 158 -10.52 -19.13 -3.77
CA ILE A 158 -9.89 -18.35 -4.85
C ILE A 158 -10.68 -17.08 -5.22
N GLY A 159 -12.01 -17.10 -5.06
CA GLY A 159 -12.86 -15.95 -5.34
C GLY A 159 -12.49 -14.70 -4.55
N LEU A 160 -12.04 -14.85 -3.28
CA LEU A 160 -11.58 -13.72 -2.47
C LEU A 160 -10.25 -13.16 -3.00
N SER A 161 -9.33 -14.04 -3.40
CA SER A 161 -8.06 -13.63 -4.03
C SER A 161 -8.30 -12.89 -5.36
N VAL A 162 -9.28 -13.33 -6.15
CA VAL A 162 -9.66 -12.67 -7.42
C VAL A 162 -10.25 -11.29 -7.15
N LYS A 163 -11.15 -11.14 -6.15
CA LYS A 163 -11.70 -9.83 -5.76
C LYS A 163 -10.59 -8.85 -5.35
N VAL A 164 -9.67 -9.29 -4.48
CA VAL A 164 -8.54 -8.46 -4.05
C VAL A 164 -7.64 -8.10 -5.23
N ALA A 165 -7.36 -9.03 -6.14
CA ALA A 165 -6.57 -8.77 -7.33
C ALA A 165 -7.23 -7.69 -8.21
N ALA A 166 -8.53 -7.81 -8.49
CA ALA A 166 -9.29 -6.85 -9.27
C ALA A 166 -9.33 -5.46 -8.60
N ALA A 167 -9.50 -5.40 -7.27
CA ALA A 167 -9.47 -4.15 -6.52
C ALA A 167 -8.10 -3.44 -6.60
N LEU A 168 -7.01 -4.19 -6.49
CA LEU A 168 -5.66 -3.64 -6.64
C LEU A 168 -5.34 -3.22 -8.07
N ASP A 169 -5.81 -3.97 -9.06
CA ASP A 169 -5.67 -3.58 -10.47
C ASP A 169 -6.50 -2.33 -10.78
N CYS A 170 -7.69 -2.18 -10.19
CA CYS A 170 -8.49 -0.95 -10.26
C CYS A 170 -7.73 0.25 -9.68
N MET A 171 -7.12 0.11 -8.51
CA MET A 171 -6.26 1.15 -7.92
C MET A 171 -5.08 1.51 -8.84
N ASP A 172 -4.38 0.51 -9.37
CA ASP A 172 -3.24 0.72 -10.28
C ASP A 172 -3.67 1.48 -11.55
N LEU A 173 -4.84 1.16 -12.11
CA LEU A 173 -5.39 1.85 -13.27
C LEU A 173 -5.80 3.30 -12.93
N ALA A 174 -6.51 3.52 -11.82
CA ALA A 174 -6.91 4.86 -11.39
C ALA A 174 -5.68 5.76 -11.17
N VAL A 175 -4.67 5.28 -10.46
CA VAL A 175 -3.40 6.00 -10.24
C VAL A 175 -2.67 6.27 -11.55
N SER A 176 -2.70 5.33 -12.49
CA SER A 176 -2.04 5.47 -13.80
C SER A 176 -2.73 6.54 -14.65
N HIS A 177 -4.06 6.54 -14.71
CA HIS A 177 -4.85 7.56 -15.40
C HIS A 177 -4.63 8.93 -14.78
N TRP A 178 -4.76 9.04 -13.47
CA TRP A 178 -4.52 10.28 -12.75
C TRP A 178 -3.11 10.86 -13.00
N ALA A 179 -2.09 10.00 -13.01
CA ALA A 179 -0.71 10.42 -13.26
C ALA A 179 -0.48 10.88 -14.73
N ALA A 180 -1.29 10.39 -15.68
CA ALA A 180 -1.19 10.76 -17.09
C ALA A 180 -1.88 12.10 -17.41
N GLU A 181 -2.99 12.42 -16.73
CA GLU A 181 -3.86 13.57 -17.02
C GLU A 181 -3.47 14.88 -16.30
N ASP A 182 -2.22 15.01 -15.86
CA ASP A 182 -1.65 16.22 -15.22
C ASP A 182 -2.50 16.82 -14.07
N GLY A 183 -3.34 15.99 -13.44
CA GLY A 183 -4.19 16.40 -12.30
C GLY A 183 -5.51 17.05 -12.69
N GLU A 184 -5.91 17.01 -13.97
CA GLU A 184 -7.23 17.49 -14.42
C GLU A 184 -8.38 16.61 -13.92
N VAL A 185 -8.09 15.36 -13.52
CA VAL A 185 -9.07 14.38 -13.03
C VAL A 185 -8.84 14.12 -11.55
N ASP A 186 -9.91 13.96 -10.79
CA ASP A 186 -9.81 13.61 -9.36
C ASP A 186 -9.54 12.11 -9.19
N LEU A 187 -8.52 11.78 -8.40
CA LEU A 187 -8.14 10.38 -8.17
C LEU A 187 -9.22 9.59 -7.43
N VAL A 188 -9.96 10.25 -6.52
CA VAL A 188 -11.05 9.60 -5.77
C VAL A 188 -12.21 9.28 -6.69
N ASP A 189 -12.52 10.16 -7.65
CA ASP A 189 -13.55 9.91 -8.66
C ASP A 189 -13.13 8.76 -9.58
N LEU A 190 -11.89 8.71 -10.04
CA LEU A 190 -11.37 7.58 -10.83
C LEU A 190 -11.46 6.25 -10.09
N LEU A 191 -11.13 6.22 -8.79
CA LEU A 191 -11.30 5.04 -7.96
C LEU A 191 -12.77 4.63 -7.85
N ARG A 192 -13.66 5.59 -7.60
CA ARG A 192 -15.11 5.32 -7.50
C ARG A 192 -15.66 4.74 -8.78
N ASP A 193 -15.30 5.31 -9.93
CA ASP A 193 -15.76 4.84 -11.25
C ASP A 193 -15.26 3.42 -11.53
N GLY A 194 -13.99 3.14 -11.24
CA GLY A 194 -13.42 1.81 -11.40
C GLY A 194 -14.10 0.77 -10.52
N PHE A 195 -14.38 1.09 -9.26
CA PHE A 195 -15.08 0.17 -8.35
C PHE A 195 -16.57 -0.01 -8.73
N THR A 196 -17.21 1.03 -9.25
CA THR A 196 -18.58 0.93 -9.79
C THR A 196 -18.63 -0.04 -10.97
N ALA A 197 -17.63 -0.01 -11.86
CA ALA A 197 -17.51 -0.99 -12.93
C ALA A 197 -17.31 -2.44 -12.43
N LEU A 198 -16.57 -2.63 -11.33
CA LEU A 198 -16.34 -3.95 -10.72
C LEU A 198 -17.58 -4.51 -10.01
N SER A 199 -18.38 -3.65 -9.37
CA SER A 199 -19.62 -4.07 -8.67
C SER A 199 -20.77 -4.43 -9.62
N GLY A 200 -20.65 -4.07 -10.91
CA GLY A 200 -21.71 -4.26 -11.90
C GLY A 200 -22.85 -3.25 -11.78
N GLU A 201 -22.73 -2.25 -10.92
CA GLU A 201 -23.73 -1.17 -10.75
C GLU A 201 -23.61 -0.10 -11.85
N GLY A 202 -22.49 -0.06 -12.59
CA GLY A 202 -22.32 0.76 -13.78
C GLY A 202 -23.00 0.10 -14.97
N GLY A 203 -24.10 0.66 -15.45
CA GLY A 203 -24.73 0.25 -16.71
C GLY A 203 -23.68 0.20 -17.81
N GLY A 204 -23.59 -0.94 -18.51
CA GLY A 204 -22.62 -1.15 -19.59
C GLY A 204 -22.60 -0.01 -20.60
N PRO A 205 -21.54 0.11 -21.42
CA PRO A 205 -21.39 1.17 -22.41
C PRO A 205 -22.64 1.20 -23.27
N GLY A 206 -23.28 2.38 -23.30
CA GLY A 206 -24.56 2.58 -23.97
C GLY A 206 -24.50 1.96 -25.37
N ARG A 207 -25.38 1.01 -25.62
CA ARG A 207 -25.60 0.43 -26.93
C ARG A 207 -25.90 1.58 -27.88
N PRO A 208 -25.16 1.77 -28.99
CA PRO A 208 -25.51 2.82 -29.94
C PRO A 208 -26.95 2.59 -30.37
N ALA A 209 -27.77 3.64 -30.28
CA ALA A 209 -29.13 3.63 -30.81
C ALA A 209 -29.04 3.41 -32.32
N ASP A 210 -29.45 2.23 -32.77
CA ASP A 210 -29.71 1.95 -34.18
C ASP A 210 -30.82 2.92 -34.63
N GLY A 211 -30.42 3.87 -35.50
CA GLY A 211 -31.30 4.71 -36.28
C GLY A 211 -31.13 4.41 -37.75
#